data_a7758a08c240440aa050c41319b5358b
#
_entry.id   a7758a08c240440aa050c41319b5358b
#
_cell.length_a   1.000
_cell.length_b   1.000
_cell.length_c   1.000
_cell.angle_alpha   90.00
_cell.angle_beta   90.00
_cell.angle_gamma   90.00
#
_symmetry.space_group_name_H-M   'P 1'
#
loop_
_entity.id
_entity.type
_entity.pdbx_description
1 polymer ?
#
loop_
_entity_poly.entity_id
_entity_poly.type
_entity_poly.pdbx_seq_one_letter_code
_entity_poly.pdbx_strand_id
1 'polypeptide(L)'
;AEILRRMRSDWETQATIDPKAASLLGAVAGGAVSGIAADIATGGATLGLGALGGAIVGALSGAGAAAAYNVQKGHKENIITWSPASMEGFLLDTVLLYLAVAHFGRGRGQWEDSESPAFWKKLAEDTIKAQNIDFKALKEKAADADQLRGEYTKILDKTLREIFKSLYGVTI
;
A
#
# COMPACT_ATOMS: atom_id res chain seq x y z
N ALA A 1 16.77 12.29 4.44
CA ALA A 1 16.75 10.82 4.36
C ALA A 1 15.59 10.21 5.17
N GLU A 2 15.35 10.64 6.41
CA GLU A 2 14.29 10.11 7.30
C GLU A 2 12.89 10.32 6.72
N ILE A 3 12.58 11.52 6.22
CA ILE A 3 11.27 11.85 5.60
C ILE A 3 10.97 10.92 4.42
N LEU A 4 11.94 10.70 3.54
CA LEU A 4 11.76 9.81 2.39
C LEU A 4 11.60 8.35 2.80
N ARG A 5 12.23 7.92 3.88
CA ARG A 5 12.07 6.58 4.43
C ARG A 5 10.65 6.40 4.96
N ARG A 6 10.12 7.35 5.73
CA ARG A 6 8.74 7.33 6.25
C ARG A 6 7.73 7.36 5.11
N MET A 7 7.91 8.23 4.13
CA MET A 7 7.01 8.26 2.96
C MET A 7 6.94 6.92 2.25
N ARG A 8 8.04 6.16 2.17
CA ARG A 8 8.04 4.82 1.55
C ARG A 8 7.37 3.75 2.41
N SER A 9 7.42 3.87 3.74
CA SER A 9 6.73 2.93 4.63
C SER A 9 5.24 3.20 4.73
N ASP A 10 4.84 4.48 4.63
CA ASP A 10 3.47 4.90 4.90
C ASP A 10 2.56 4.82 3.67
N TRP A 11 3.15 4.79 2.47
CA TRP A 11 2.41 4.77 1.22
C TRP A 11 2.67 3.52 0.41
N GLU A 12 1.59 2.92 -0.09
CA GLU A 12 1.64 1.89 -1.12
C GLU A 12 1.37 2.51 -2.47
N THR A 13 2.27 2.26 -3.42
CA THR A 13 2.12 2.71 -4.80
C THR A 13 1.72 1.51 -5.66
N GLN A 14 0.55 1.60 -6.26
CA GLN A 14 0.12 0.69 -7.32
C GLN A 14 0.38 1.39 -8.65
N ALA A 15 1.46 1.00 -9.31
CA ALA A 15 1.83 1.53 -10.61
C ALA A 15 1.36 0.61 -11.73
N THR A 16 0.83 1.20 -12.79
CA THR A 16 0.61 0.49 -14.04
C THR A 16 1.95 0.17 -14.69
N ILE A 17 2.05 -1.00 -15.31
CA ILE A 17 3.18 -1.29 -16.17
C ILE A 17 2.96 -0.53 -17.48
N ASP A 18 3.90 0.37 -17.81
CA ASP A 18 3.85 1.09 -19.09
C ASP A 18 4.04 0.10 -20.25
N PRO A 19 3.04 -0.08 -21.11
CA PRO A 19 3.13 -1.01 -22.24
C PRO A 19 4.26 -0.67 -23.21
N LYS A 20 4.65 0.62 -23.31
CA LYS A 20 5.77 1.04 -24.16
C LYS A 20 7.11 0.60 -23.59
N ALA A 21 7.30 0.78 -22.27
CA ALA A 21 8.49 0.30 -21.59
C ALA A 21 8.59 -1.23 -21.63
N ALA A 22 7.48 -1.93 -21.40
CA ALA A 22 7.42 -3.39 -21.47
C ALA A 22 7.66 -3.90 -22.91
N SER A 23 7.16 -3.20 -23.92
CA SER A 23 7.44 -3.48 -25.34
C SER A 23 8.92 -3.35 -25.66
N LEU A 24 9.57 -2.27 -25.19
CA LEU A 24 11.00 -2.06 -25.40
C LEU A 24 11.84 -3.17 -24.73
N LEU A 25 11.53 -3.51 -23.49
CA LEU A 25 12.21 -4.60 -22.76
C LEU A 25 11.98 -5.95 -23.45
N GLY A 26 10.75 -6.21 -23.91
CA GLY A 26 10.42 -7.41 -24.68
C GLY A 26 11.16 -7.48 -26.00
N ALA A 27 11.29 -6.37 -26.72
CA ALA A 27 12.05 -6.28 -27.95
C ALA A 27 13.54 -6.60 -27.74
N VAL A 28 14.15 -6.01 -26.72
CA VAL A 28 15.56 -6.26 -26.38
C VAL A 28 15.79 -7.72 -25.99
N ALA A 29 15.01 -8.24 -25.07
CA ALA A 29 15.13 -9.61 -24.59
C ALA A 29 14.78 -10.63 -25.72
N GLY A 30 13.69 -10.43 -26.43
CA GLY A 30 13.26 -11.28 -27.54
C GLY A 30 14.25 -11.23 -28.72
N GLY A 31 14.69 -10.03 -29.09
CA GLY A 31 15.65 -9.84 -30.17
C GLY A 31 17.01 -10.46 -29.85
N ALA A 32 17.52 -10.23 -28.64
CA ALA A 32 18.82 -10.73 -28.22
C ALA A 32 18.84 -12.27 -28.10
N VAL A 33 17.82 -12.88 -27.50
CA VAL A 33 17.80 -14.30 -27.21
C VAL A 33 17.38 -15.11 -28.45
N SER A 34 16.24 -14.76 -29.06
CA SER A 34 15.71 -15.55 -30.20
C SER A 34 16.41 -15.25 -31.52
N GLY A 35 16.83 -14.00 -31.73
CA GLY A 35 17.49 -13.59 -32.95
C GLY A 35 18.91 -14.15 -33.09
N ILE A 36 19.70 -14.11 -32.03
CA ILE A 36 21.04 -14.70 -32.02
C ILE A 36 20.97 -16.21 -32.17
N ALA A 37 20.03 -16.88 -31.51
CA ALA A 37 19.85 -18.31 -31.65
C ALA A 37 19.45 -18.72 -33.07
N ALA A 38 18.58 -17.98 -33.74
CA ALA A 38 18.20 -18.23 -35.13
C ALA A 38 19.36 -17.99 -36.10
N ASP A 39 20.15 -16.91 -35.93
CA ASP A 39 21.32 -16.61 -36.76
C ASP A 39 22.40 -17.69 -36.61
N ILE A 40 22.64 -18.17 -35.38
CA ILE A 40 23.59 -19.27 -35.15
C ILE A 40 23.08 -20.58 -35.80
N ALA A 41 21.80 -20.92 -35.65
CA ALA A 41 21.21 -22.13 -36.19
C ALA A 41 21.25 -22.20 -37.74
N THR A 42 21.20 -21.03 -38.38
CA THR A 42 21.26 -20.90 -39.85
C THR A 42 22.66 -20.62 -40.39
N GLY A 43 23.70 -20.69 -39.55
CA GLY A 43 25.07 -20.40 -39.93
C GLY A 43 25.29 -18.96 -40.40
N GLY A 44 24.51 -18.02 -39.91
CA GLY A 44 24.59 -16.59 -40.28
C GLY A 44 23.83 -16.22 -41.56
N ALA A 45 23.12 -17.16 -42.17
CA ALA A 45 22.41 -16.91 -43.45
C ALA A 45 21.29 -15.86 -43.33
N THR A 46 20.77 -15.64 -42.12
CA THR A 46 19.70 -14.67 -41.84
C THR A 46 20.17 -13.25 -41.66
N LEU A 47 21.50 -13.00 -41.56
CA LEU A 47 22.13 -11.67 -41.50
C LEU A 47 21.39 -10.66 -40.57
N GLY A 48 20.96 -11.11 -39.40
CA GLY A 48 20.25 -10.25 -38.41
C GLY A 48 18.72 -10.20 -38.58
N LEU A 49 18.14 -10.86 -39.59
CA LEU A 49 16.68 -10.92 -39.74
C LEU A 49 16.02 -11.68 -38.61
N GLY A 50 16.72 -12.64 -38.00
CA GLY A 50 16.27 -13.33 -36.78
C GLY A 50 16.17 -12.36 -35.60
N ALA A 51 17.12 -11.47 -35.47
CA ALA A 51 17.10 -10.45 -34.41
C ALA A 51 15.92 -9.48 -34.60
N LEU A 52 15.65 -9.04 -35.83
CA LEU A 52 14.50 -8.15 -36.11
C LEU A 52 13.17 -8.86 -35.86
N GLY A 53 12.99 -10.08 -36.31
CA GLY A 53 11.80 -10.87 -36.06
C GLY A 53 11.57 -11.13 -34.57
N GLY A 54 12.63 -11.50 -33.83
CA GLY A 54 12.60 -11.68 -32.39
C GLY A 54 12.26 -10.39 -31.63
N ALA A 55 12.78 -9.25 -32.08
CA ALA A 55 12.47 -7.95 -31.50
C ALA A 55 10.99 -7.59 -31.68
N ILE A 56 10.40 -7.81 -32.86
CA ILE A 56 8.99 -7.54 -33.11
C ILE A 56 8.10 -8.45 -32.25
N VAL A 57 8.36 -9.76 -32.21
CA VAL A 57 7.61 -10.69 -31.38
C VAL A 57 7.78 -10.38 -29.90
N GLY A 58 8.99 -10.06 -29.46
CA GLY A 58 9.27 -9.65 -28.09
C GLY A 58 8.56 -8.35 -27.68
N ALA A 59 8.53 -7.36 -28.58
CA ALA A 59 7.81 -6.10 -28.34
C ALA A 59 6.30 -6.32 -28.17
N LEU A 60 5.70 -7.12 -29.07
CA LEU A 60 4.27 -7.43 -29.02
C LEU A 60 3.90 -8.22 -27.76
N SER A 61 4.71 -9.21 -27.39
CA SER A 61 4.48 -10.00 -26.17
C SER A 61 4.68 -9.19 -24.91
N GLY A 62 5.67 -8.32 -24.87
CA GLY A 62 5.91 -7.43 -23.74
C GLY A 62 4.76 -6.44 -23.52
N ALA A 63 4.31 -5.78 -24.58
CA ALA A 63 3.16 -4.85 -24.51
C ALA A 63 1.87 -5.58 -24.14
N GLY A 64 1.63 -6.75 -24.75
CA GLY A 64 0.45 -7.58 -24.47
C GLY A 64 0.43 -8.09 -23.03
N ALA A 65 1.57 -8.54 -22.51
CA ALA A 65 1.69 -8.99 -21.12
C ALA A 65 1.45 -7.84 -20.12
N ALA A 66 1.99 -6.64 -20.38
CA ALA A 66 1.74 -5.46 -19.57
C ALA A 66 0.27 -5.04 -19.58
N ALA A 67 -0.36 -5.03 -20.75
CA ALA A 67 -1.78 -4.72 -20.90
C ALA A 67 -2.65 -5.74 -20.14
N ALA A 68 -2.39 -7.03 -20.31
CA ALA A 68 -3.11 -8.10 -19.61
C ALA A 68 -2.94 -8.01 -18.09
N TYR A 69 -1.72 -7.73 -17.61
CA TYR A 69 -1.44 -7.52 -16.19
C TYR A 69 -2.24 -6.35 -15.63
N ASN A 70 -2.21 -5.20 -16.31
CA ASN A 70 -2.93 -4.00 -15.88
C ASN A 70 -4.45 -4.25 -15.83
N VAL A 71 -5.01 -4.94 -16.84
CA VAL A 71 -6.43 -5.30 -16.86
C VAL A 71 -6.79 -6.27 -15.73
N GLN A 72 -5.98 -7.32 -15.54
CA GLN A 72 -6.22 -8.32 -14.49
C GLN A 72 -6.16 -7.71 -13.09
N LYS A 73 -5.27 -6.73 -12.87
CA LYS A 73 -5.14 -6.01 -11.59
C LYS A 73 -6.11 -4.85 -11.44
N GLY A 74 -6.87 -4.51 -12.50
CA GLY A 74 -7.77 -3.35 -12.50
C GLY A 74 -7.04 -2.01 -12.46
N HIS A 75 -5.75 -2.01 -12.78
CA HIS A 75 -4.92 -0.81 -12.74
C HIS A 75 -5.16 0.02 -14.00
N LYS A 76 -6.06 1.01 -13.92
CA LYS A 76 -6.27 2.00 -14.98
C LYS A 76 -5.34 3.19 -14.84
N GLU A 77 -4.91 3.49 -13.63
CA GLU A 77 -4.10 4.65 -13.26
C GLU A 77 -3.11 4.29 -12.16
N ASN A 78 -2.08 5.10 -12.00
CA ASN A 78 -1.17 4.99 -10.86
C ASN A 78 -1.90 5.46 -9.61
N ILE A 79 -2.05 4.60 -8.62
CA ILE A 79 -2.74 4.90 -7.38
C ILE A 79 -1.72 4.89 -6.24
N ILE A 80 -1.77 5.94 -5.41
CA ILE A 80 -1.02 6.02 -4.16
C ILE A 80 -2.04 5.88 -3.04
N THR A 81 -1.85 4.90 -2.18
CA THR A 81 -2.74 4.65 -1.04
C THR A 81 -1.94 4.45 0.24
N TRP A 82 -2.60 4.65 1.38
CA TRP A 82 -1.99 4.35 2.68
C TRP A 82 -1.68 2.87 2.82
N SER A 83 -0.53 2.57 3.43
CA SER A 83 -0.18 1.19 3.76
C SER A 83 -1.04 0.67 4.92
N PRO A 84 -1.26 -0.65 5.06
CA PRO A 84 -1.93 -1.21 6.22
C PRO A 84 -1.26 -0.84 7.55
N ALA A 85 0.07 -0.75 7.57
CA ALA A 85 0.82 -0.32 8.75
C ALA A 85 0.55 1.15 9.13
N SER A 86 0.38 2.03 8.14
CA SER A 86 0.00 3.43 8.39
C SER A 86 -1.43 3.54 8.91
N MET A 87 -2.34 2.68 8.45
CA MET A 87 -3.71 2.65 8.97
C MET A 87 -3.74 2.23 10.44
N GLU A 88 -2.92 1.25 10.84
CA GLU A 88 -2.74 0.88 12.25
C GLU A 88 -2.17 2.04 13.07
N GLY A 89 -1.13 2.70 12.56
CA GLY A 89 -0.53 3.88 13.19
C GLY A 89 -1.54 5.01 13.40
N PHE A 90 -2.35 5.34 12.40
CA PHE A 90 -3.41 6.35 12.53
C PHE A 90 -4.46 5.98 13.57
N LEU A 91 -4.81 4.69 13.68
CA LEU A 91 -5.73 4.24 14.72
C LEU A 91 -5.14 4.50 16.11
N LEU A 92 -3.88 4.13 16.32
CA LEU A 92 -3.16 4.37 17.57
C LEU A 92 -3.10 5.86 17.91
N ASP A 93 -2.67 6.70 16.96
CA ASP A 93 -2.55 8.14 17.16
C ASP A 93 -3.90 8.79 17.46
N THR A 94 -4.97 8.36 16.77
CA THR A 94 -6.33 8.84 17.00
C THR A 94 -6.83 8.47 18.40
N VAL A 95 -6.57 7.23 18.83
CA VAL A 95 -6.92 6.78 20.19
C VAL A 95 -6.20 7.60 21.25
N LEU A 96 -4.89 7.79 21.09
CA LEU A 96 -4.09 8.60 22.03
C LEU A 96 -4.54 10.05 22.08
N LEU A 97 -4.85 10.64 20.92
CA LEU A 97 -5.40 12.00 20.87
C LEU A 97 -6.74 12.09 21.58
N TYR A 98 -7.63 11.10 21.37
CA TYR A 98 -8.93 11.06 22.05
C TYR A 98 -8.77 10.95 23.56
N LEU A 99 -7.87 10.09 24.04
CA LEU A 99 -7.56 9.97 25.47
C LEU A 99 -7.03 11.28 26.04
N ALA A 100 -6.14 11.96 25.33
CA ALA A 100 -5.60 13.25 25.74
C ALA A 100 -6.72 14.31 25.86
N VAL A 101 -7.59 14.41 24.87
CA VAL A 101 -8.72 15.35 24.88
C VAL A 101 -9.73 15.01 25.98
N ALA A 102 -10.01 13.72 26.19
CA ALA A 102 -10.94 13.28 27.22
C ALA A 102 -10.41 13.52 28.64
N HIS A 103 -9.11 13.36 28.85
CA HIS A 103 -8.49 13.47 30.17
C HIS A 103 -8.10 14.93 30.52
N PHE A 104 -7.46 15.65 29.60
CA PHE A 104 -6.98 17.02 29.84
C PHE A 104 -8.00 18.10 29.43
N GLY A 105 -9.09 17.71 28.78
CA GLY A 105 -10.10 18.63 28.28
C GLY A 105 -9.70 19.29 26.95
N ARG A 106 -10.59 20.17 26.45
CA ARG A 106 -10.44 20.81 25.14
C ARG A 106 -9.55 22.07 25.17
N GLY A 107 -8.46 22.07 25.94
CA GLY A 107 -7.50 23.18 25.90
C GLY A 107 -8.06 24.52 26.40
N ARG A 108 -9.00 24.51 27.32
CA ARG A 108 -9.44 25.71 28.03
C ARG A 108 -8.52 25.99 29.23
N GLY A 109 -7.38 26.61 28.95
CA GLY A 109 -6.40 26.95 29.98
C GLY A 109 -5.06 27.30 29.38
N GLN A 110 -4.08 27.62 30.22
CA GLN A 110 -2.69 27.73 29.77
C GLN A 110 -2.20 26.35 29.31
N TRP A 111 -1.49 26.33 28.19
CA TRP A 111 -0.84 25.11 27.68
C TRP A 111 0.24 24.71 28.70
N GLU A 112 0.03 23.62 29.38
CA GLU A 112 1.07 22.94 30.13
C GLU A 112 1.52 21.74 29.30
N ASP A 113 2.83 21.59 29.12
CA ASP A 113 3.44 20.49 28.39
C ASP A 113 3.38 19.23 29.30
N SER A 114 2.16 18.71 29.46
CA SER A 114 1.93 17.52 30.25
C SER A 114 2.13 16.29 29.37
N GLU A 115 3.16 15.51 29.66
CA GLU A 115 3.38 14.23 29.01
C GLU A 115 2.17 13.31 29.26
N SER A 116 1.67 12.71 28.20
CA SER A 116 0.64 11.66 28.29
C SER A 116 1.17 10.52 29.16
N PRO A 117 0.35 9.93 30.05
CA PRO A 117 0.77 8.78 30.85
C PRO A 117 1.38 7.68 29.98
N ALA A 118 2.61 7.27 30.29
CA ALA A 118 3.35 6.32 29.45
C ALA A 118 2.62 4.99 29.21
N PHE A 119 1.75 4.59 30.15
CA PHE A 119 0.97 3.36 30.03
C PHE A 119 -0.16 3.43 28.99
N TRP A 120 -0.63 4.64 28.61
CA TRP A 120 -1.69 4.79 27.60
C TRP A 120 -1.29 4.21 26.25
N LYS A 121 -0.08 4.49 25.82
CA LYS A 121 0.43 3.98 24.55
C LYS A 121 0.43 2.45 24.54
N LYS A 122 0.96 1.85 25.61
CA LYS A 122 0.99 0.39 25.74
C LYS A 122 -0.42 -0.21 25.77
N LEU A 123 -1.33 0.39 26.56
CA LEU A 123 -2.72 -0.07 26.63
C LEU A 123 -3.41 0.01 25.27
N ALA A 124 -3.23 1.11 24.53
CA ALA A 124 -3.81 1.28 23.21
C ALA A 124 -3.25 0.27 22.20
N GLU A 125 -1.92 0.09 22.17
CA GLU A 125 -1.27 -0.92 21.31
C GLU A 125 -1.76 -2.33 21.63
N ASP A 126 -1.81 -2.71 22.90
CA ASP A 126 -2.25 -4.04 23.32
C ASP A 126 -3.73 -4.28 22.96
N THR A 127 -4.58 -3.25 23.13
CA THR A 127 -6.01 -3.33 22.78
C THR A 127 -6.21 -3.46 21.27
N ILE A 128 -5.48 -2.69 20.45
CA ILE A 128 -5.54 -2.76 18.99
C ILE A 128 -5.07 -4.13 18.50
N LYS A 129 -3.95 -4.63 19.02
CA LYS A 129 -3.42 -5.96 18.69
C LYS A 129 -4.37 -7.08 19.07
N ALA A 130 -5.02 -6.99 20.23
CA ALA A 130 -5.99 -7.98 20.69
C ALA A 130 -7.21 -8.11 19.76
N GLN A 131 -7.57 -7.05 19.03
CA GLN A 131 -8.67 -7.08 18.06
C GLN A 131 -8.32 -7.80 16.76
N ASN A 132 -7.04 -8.07 16.51
CA ASN A 132 -6.54 -8.82 15.34
C ASN A 132 -7.10 -8.29 14.00
N ILE A 133 -7.05 -6.96 13.82
CA ILE A 133 -7.63 -6.27 12.67
C ILE A 133 -6.79 -6.52 11.42
N ASP A 134 -7.39 -7.06 10.38
CA ASP A 134 -6.76 -7.17 9.07
C ASP A 134 -7.03 -5.90 8.23
N PHE A 135 -6.16 -4.90 8.39
CA PHE A 135 -6.24 -3.64 7.65
C PHE A 135 -6.09 -3.81 6.13
N LYS A 136 -5.39 -4.86 5.70
CA LYS A 136 -5.26 -5.17 4.28
C LYS A 136 -6.59 -5.65 3.71
N ALA A 137 -7.20 -6.61 4.37
CA ALA A 137 -8.53 -7.10 3.96
C ALA A 137 -9.60 -6.01 4.06
N LEU A 138 -9.51 -5.11 5.06
CA LEU A 138 -10.40 -3.96 5.19
C LEU A 138 -10.32 -3.05 3.97
N LYS A 139 -9.12 -2.71 3.54
CA LYS A 139 -8.86 -1.87 2.36
C LYS A 139 -9.32 -2.53 1.07
N GLU A 140 -9.05 -3.84 0.91
CA GLU A 140 -9.41 -4.59 -0.31
C GLU A 140 -10.92 -4.79 -0.47
N LYS A 141 -11.65 -4.88 0.64
CA LYS A 141 -13.11 -5.07 0.64
C LYS A 141 -13.91 -3.79 0.50
N ALA A 142 -13.34 -2.65 0.85
CA ALA A 142 -14.03 -1.37 0.75
C ALA A 142 -14.21 -0.98 -0.73
N ALA A 143 -15.47 -0.76 -1.13
CA ALA A 143 -15.80 -0.35 -2.50
C ALA A 143 -15.37 1.10 -2.79
N ASP A 144 -15.38 1.94 -1.76
CA ASP A 144 -15.04 3.36 -1.83
C ASP A 144 -14.50 3.89 -0.49
N ALA A 145 -14.09 5.16 -0.50
CA ALA A 145 -13.53 5.82 0.67
C ALA A 145 -14.55 5.99 1.82
N ASP A 146 -15.83 6.14 1.50
CA ASP A 146 -16.87 6.31 2.52
C ASP A 146 -17.14 5.03 3.27
N GLN A 147 -17.17 3.91 2.56
CA GLN A 147 -17.28 2.59 3.18
C GLN A 147 -16.06 2.30 4.05
N LEU A 148 -14.84 2.56 3.55
CA LEU A 148 -13.62 2.38 4.32
C LEU A 148 -13.64 3.22 5.61
N ARG A 149 -14.06 4.49 5.50
CA ARG A 149 -14.20 5.40 6.64
C ARG A 149 -15.22 4.86 7.66
N GLY A 150 -16.34 4.36 7.18
CA GLY A 150 -17.38 3.79 8.02
C GLY A 150 -16.89 2.58 8.84
N GLU A 151 -16.20 1.64 8.20
CA GLU A 151 -15.63 0.48 8.88
C GLU A 151 -14.51 0.88 9.86
N TYR A 152 -13.65 1.82 9.45
CA TYR A 152 -12.61 2.34 10.32
C TYR A 152 -13.17 3.02 11.57
N THR A 153 -14.26 3.78 11.43
CA THR A 153 -14.96 4.42 12.55
C THR A 153 -15.52 3.39 13.53
N LYS A 154 -16.08 2.28 13.05
CA LYS A 154 -16.56 1.18 13.92
C LYS A 154 -15.42 0.55 14.72
N ILE A 155 -14.28 0.35 14.07
CA ILE A 155 -13.07 -0.18 14.74
C ILE A 155 -12.61 0.79 15.82
N LEU A 156 -12.53 2.09 15.51
CA LEU A 156 -12.15 3.13 16.45
C LEU A 156 -13.11 3.17 17.65
N ASP A 157 -14.42 3.19 17.42
CA ASP A 157 -15.44 3.19 18.49
C ASP A 157 -15.28 1.96 19.41
N LYS A 158 -15.13 0.78 18.83
CA LYS A 158 -14.91 -0.46 19.59
C LYS A 158 -13.62 -0.36 20.43
N THR A 159 -12.53 0.10 19.83
CA THR A 159 -11.24 0.24 20.52
C THR A 159 -11.35 1.21 21.70
N LEU A 160 -11.98 2.35 21.48
CA LEU A 160 -12.20 3.33 22.55
C LEU A 160 -13.05 2.77 23.69
N ARG A 161 -14.14 2.08 23.39
CA ARG A 161 -14.99 1.44 24.43
C ARG A 161 -14.21 0.45 25.27
N GLU A 162 -13.38 -0.40 24.68
CA GLU A 162 -12.57 -1.37 25.40
C GLU A 162 -11.53 -0.67 26.30
N ILE A 163 -10.87 0.37 25.79
CA ILE A 163 -9.90 1.16 26.56
C ILE A 163 -10.59 1.88 27.72
N PHE A 164 -11.72 2.55 27.49
CA PHE A 164 -12.46 3.25 28.54
C PHE A 164 -12.97 2.29 29.62
N LYS A 165 -13.44 1.13 29.22
CA LYS A 165 -13.81 0.07 30.15
C LYS A 165 -12.63 -0.37 31.03
N SER A 166 -11.45 -0.51 30.41
CA SER A 166 -10.22 -0.86 31.14
C SER A 166 -9.73 0.22 32.08
N LEU A 167 -9.80 1.51 31.66
CA LEU A 167 -9.29 2.65 32.45
C LEU A 167 -10.24 3.08 33.57
N TYR A 168 -11.53 3.09 33.31
CA TYR A 168 -12.51 3.76 34.18
C TYR A 168 -13.60 2.82 34.67
N GLY A 169 -13.62 1.56 34.25
CA GLY A 169 -14.68 0.60 34.59
C GLY A 169 -16.06 0.95 34.01
N VAL A 170 -16.12 1.93 33.10
CA VAL A 170 -17.36 2.46 32.52
C VAL A 170 -17.55 1.89 31.11
N THR A 171 -18.76 1.39 30.84
CA THR A 171 -19.19 1.04 29.48
C THR A 171 -19.87 2.28 28.87
N ILE A 172 -19.27 2.87 27.85
CA ILE A 172 -19.81 4.00 27.07
C ILE A 172 -20.71 3.49 25.96
#